data_0adb3170a2e02c39a223312f488af89d
#
_entry.id   0adb3170a2e02c39a223312f488af89d
#
_cell.length_a   1.000
_cell.length_b   1.000
_cell.length_c   1.000
_cell.angle_alpha   90.00
_cell.angle_beta   90.00
_cell.angle_gamma   90.00
#
_symmetry.space_group_name_H-M   'P 1'
#
loop_
_entity.id
_entity.type
_entity.pdbx_description
1 polymer ?
#
loop_
_entity_poly.entity_id
_entity_poly.type
_entity_poly.pdbx_seq_one_letter_code
_entity_poly.pdbx_strand_id
1 'polypeptide(L)'
;MIYFFYRPRVNVSEPNSVDDVARSFIVLRPTPLGASLDQTQGSLEAGAKCRLMLLPKKKFPTSGRERDMGFVEKAGQTMKDLQENFIAGEKYETSTRGERTVPEAKPYAEGVYAITSTKRASHLAYILTIPGEVGPLQEDFGLHARGSWIVQSKNPKYPGPSFAQLPKDPEYPERFATTLSIPSVVPRPMTDFAR
;
A
#
# COMPACT_ATOMS: atom_id res chain seq x y z
N MET A 1 -5.30 -5.14 -9.53
CA MET A 1 -4.78 -3.82 -9.91
C MET A 1 -4.01 -3.21 -8.76
N ILE A 2 -2.98 -2.46 -9.03
CA ILE A 2 -2.21 -1.66 -8.09
C ILE A 2 -2.30 -0.20 -8.53
N TYR A 3 -2.54 0.69 -7.57
CA TYR A 3 -2.63 2.12 -7.79
C TYR A 3 -1.66 2.83 -6.88
N PHE A 4 -0.97 3.83 -7.43
CA PHE A 4 -0.02 4.65 -6.72
C PHE A 4 -0.56 6.07 -6.57
N PHE A 5 -0.63 6.53 -5.33
CA PHE A 5 -1.15 7.85 -4.97
C PHE A 5 -0.12 8.62 -4.17
N TYR A 6 -0.17 9.93 -4.29
CA TYR A 6 0.46 10.84 -3.36
C TYR A 6 -0.55 11.85 -2.82
N ARG A 7 -0.31 12.34 -1.63
CA ARG A 7 -1.08 13.46 -1.05
C ARG A 7 -0.16 14.65 -0.90
N PRO A 8 -0.52 15.81 -1.47
CA PRO A 8 0.22 17.05 -1.23
C PRO A 8 0.20 17.44 0.25
N ARG A 9 1.11 18.31 0.65
CA ARG A 9 1.09 18.90 1.99
C ARG A 9 -0.14 19.76 2.19
N VAL A 10 -0.51 19.97 3.45
CA VAL A 10 -1.61 20.86 3.83
C VAL A 10 -1.41 22.24 3.21
N ASN A 11 -2.48 22.75 2.60
CA ASN A 11 -2.51 24.04 1.88
C ASN A 11 -1.64 24.10 0.61
N VAL A 12 -1.19 22.96 0.07
CA VAL A 12 -0.52 22.89 -1.22
C VAL A 12 -1.47 22.22 -2.21
N SER A 13 -2.01 22.97 -3.14
CA SER A 13 -2.93 22.44 -4.17
C SER A 13 -2.18 21.77 -5.31
N GLU A 14 -1.04 22.35 -5.70
CA GLU A 14 -0.20 21.84 -6.79
C GLU A 14 1.25 21.72 -6.32
N PRO A 15 1.71 20.51 -6.04
CA PRO A 15 3.09 20.25 -5.65
C PRO A 15 4.01 20.39 -6.87
N ASN A 16 5.12 21.09 -6.70
CA ASN A 16 6.15 21.26 -7.72
C ASN A 16 7.27 20.20 -7.59
N SER A 17 7.35 19.55 -6.45
CA SER A 17 8.38 18.55 -6.15
C SER A 17 7.88 17.50 -5.15
N VAL A 18 8.64 16.43 -4.99
CA VAL A 18 8.37 15.41 -3.95
C VAL A 18 8.46 16.00 -2.53
N ASP A 19 9.13 17.12 -2.34
CA ASP A 19 9.19 17.79 -1.04
C ASP A 19 7.85 18.38 -0.62
N ASP A 20 7.02 18.76 -1.58
CA ASP A 20 5.66 19.26 -1.37
C ASP A 20 4.65 18.13 -1.10
N VAL A 21 5.09 16.89 -1.19
CA VAL A 21 4.28 15.71 -0.87
C VAL A 21 4.32 15.45 0.62
N ALA A 22 3.17 15.20 1.22
CA ALA A 22 3.05 14.79 2.60
C ALA A 22 3.31 13.30 2.76
N ARG A 23 2.67 12.46 1.91
CA ARG A 23 2.74 10.99 1.97
C ARG A 23 2.46 10.36 0.63
N SER A 24 3.01 9.16 0.44
CA SER A 24 2.69 8.27 -0.68
C SER A 24 1.91 7.06 -0.19
N PHE A 25 1.09 6.51 -1.07
CA PHE A 25 0.18 5.41 -0.76
C PHE A 25 0.12 4.43 -1.93
N ILE A 26 -0.15 3.18 -1.60
CA ILE A 26 -0.47 2.14 -2.58
C ILE A 26 -1.85 1.59 -2.24
N VAL A 27 -2.71 1.46 -3.26
CA VAL A 27 -3.95 0.73 -3.14
C VAL A 27 -3.84 -0.56 -3.95
N LEU A 28 -3.99 -1.69 -3.27
CA LEU A 28 -4.06 -3.00 -3.89
C LEU A 28 -5.53 -3.40 -4.01
N ARG A 29 -5.98 -3.58 -5.23
CA ARG A 29 -7.31 -4.11 -5.56
C ARG A 29 -7.15 -5.50 -6.17
N PRO A 30 -7.54 -6.56 -5.44
CA PRO A 30 -7.46 -7.91 -5.97
C PRO A 30 -8.42 -8.09 -7.14
N THR A 31 -8.02 -8.87 -8.12
CA THR A 31 -8.87 -9.38 -9.18
C THR A 31 -9.38 -10.78 -8.81
N PRO A 32 -10.61 -11.15 -9.18
CA PRO A 32 -11.09 -12.51 -8.99
C PRO A 32 -10.16 -13.53 -9.64
N LEU A 33 -10.07 -14.73 -9.06
CA LEU A 33 -9.34 -15.84 -9.66
C LEU A 33 -9.97 -16.18 -11.02
N GLY A 34 -9.14 -16.27 -12.06
CA GLY A 34 -9.59 -16.55 -13.43
C GLY A 34 -10.03 -15.32 -14.23
N ALA A 35 -10.02 -14.12 -13.67
CA ALA A 35 -10.22 -12.90 -14.45
C ALA A 35 -9.00 -12.71 -15.36
N SER A 36 -9.24 -12.67 -16.68
CA SER A 36 -8.26 -12.19 -17.64
C SER A 36 -8.27 -10.67 -17.65
N LEU A 37 -7.10 -10.06 -17.78
CA LEU A 37 -6.99 -8.63 -18.04
C LEU A 37 -7.19 -8.43 -19.54
N ASP A 38 -8.44 -8.50 -19.98
CA ASP A 38 -8.82 -8.13 -21.33
C ASP A 38 -9.06 -6.62 -21.38
N GLN A 39 -8.52 -5.95 -22.38
CA GLN A 39 -8.72 -4.51 -22.61
C GLN A 39 -10.19 -4.13 -22.82
N THR A 40 -11.04 -5.12 -23.10
CA THR A 40 -12.48 -4.94 -23.28
C THR A 40 -13.29 -5.10 -21.98
N GLN A 41 -12.67 -5.58 -20.90
CA GLN A 41 -13.36 -5.71 -19.63
C GLN A 41 -13.59 -4.34 -19.00
N GLY A 42 -14.86 -4.01 -18.84
CA GLY A 42 -15.31 -2.88 -18.05
C GLY A 42 -14.79 -2.90 -16.61
N SER A 43 -15.26 -1.97 -15.79
CA SER A 43 -14.82 -1.83 -14.41
C SER A 43 -14.82 -3.16 -13.66
N LEU A 44 -13.69 -3.50 -13.03
CA LEU A 44 -13.60 -4.60 -12.08
C LEU A 44 -14.75 -4.52 -11.06
N GLU A 45 -15.27 -5.66 -10.63
CA GLU A 45 -16.42 -5.74 -9.71
C GLU A 45 -16.39 -4.67 -8.61
N ALA A 46 -17.49 -3.94 -8.47
CA ALA A 46 -17.61 -2.83 -7.52
C ALA A 46 -17.36 -3.24 -6.05
N GLY A 47 -17.54 -4.53 -5.73
CA GLY A 47 -17.39 -5.08 -4.38
C GLY A 47 -15.99 -5.57 -4.01
N ALA A 48 -14.99 -5.47 -4.89
CA ALA A 48 -13.65 -5.95 -4.58
C ALA A 48 -13.07 -5.25 -3.33
N LYS A 49 -12.59 -6.05 -2.38
CA LYS A 49 -12.03 -5.55 -1.11
C LYS A 49 -10.57 -5.14 -1.27
N CYS A 50 -10.33 -3.84 -1.21
CA CYS A 50 -9.01 -3.24 -1.37
C CYS A 50 -8.19 -3.27 -0.08
N ARG A 51 -6.89 -3.05 -0.23
CA ARG A 51 -5.95 -2.76 0.85
C ARG A 51 -5.25 -1.45 0.56
N LEU A 52 -5.34 -0.53 1.51
CA LEU A 52 -4.60 0.72 1.50
C LEU A 52 -3.30 0.54 2.27
N MET A 53 -2.20 0.84 1.63
CA MET A 53 -0.87 0.78 2.23
C MET A 53 -0.27 2.17 2.32
N LEU A 54 0.19 2.56 3.49
CA LEU A 54 0.98 3.76 3.72
C LEU A 54 2.46 3.48 3.46
N LEU A 55 3.11 4.42 2.79
CA LEU A 55 4.55 4.41 2.59
C LEU A 55 5.17 5.52 3.47
N PRO A 56 6.02 5.18 4.46
CA PRO A 56 6.65 6.18 5.32
C PRO A 56 7.59 7.09 4.55
N LYS A 57 8.31 6.53 3.60
CA LYS A 57 9.15 7.29 2.69
C LYS A 57 8.35 7.75 1.49
N LYS A 58 8.70 8.93 1.00
CA LYS A 58 8.04 9.53 -0.16
C LYS A 58 8.50 8.90 -1.47
N LYS A 59 9.78 8.50 -1.52
CA LYS A 59 10.41 7.89 -2.70
C LYS A 59 10.58 6.39 -2.51
N PHE A 60 10.40 5.65 -3.58
CA PHE A 60 10.71 4.23 -3.61
C PHE A 60 12.22 3.98 -3.60
N PRO A 61 12.67 2.85 -3.05
CA PRO A 61 14.04 2.42 -3.16
C PRO A 61 14.47 2.31 -4.62
N THR A 62 15.58 2.95 -4.98
CA THR A 62 16.15 2.91 -6.32
C THR A 62 17.29 1.90 -6.45
N SER A 63 17.74 1.33 -5.34
CA SER A 63 18.80 0.32 -5.28
C SER A 63 18.44 -0.86 -4.38
N GLY A 64 19.02 -2.02 -4.64
CA GLY A 64 18.83 -3.21 -3.81
C GLY A 64 19.39 -3.10 -2.38
N ARG A 65 20.09 -2.01 -2.05
CA ARG A 65 20.60 -1.72 -0.69
C ARG A 65 19.63 -0.89 0.13
N GLU A 66 18.75 -0.15 -0.54
CA GLU A 66 17.74 0.65 0.11
C GLU A 66 16.57 -0.23 0.52
N ARG A 67 15.97 0.11 1.65
CA ARG A 67 14.81 -0.60 2.17
C ARG A 67 13.75 0.42 2.55
N ASP A 68 12.52 0.05 2.30
CA ASP A 68 11.36 0.77 2.77
C ASP A 68 10.35 -0.21 3.38
N MET A 69 9.42 0.31 4.14
CA MET A 69 8.36 -0.46 4.75
C MET A 69 7.03 0.17 4.36
N GLY A 70 6.09 -0.67 3.94
CA GLY A 70 4.71 -0.27 3.76
C GLY A 70 3.86 -0.81 4.91
N PHE A 71 2.92 0.00 5.39
CA PHE A 71 1.98 -0.42 6.43
C PHE A 71 0.59 -0.55 5.84
N VAL A 72 -0.11 -1.65 6.16
CA VAL A 72 -1.52 -1.78 5.79
C VAL A 72 -2.33 -0.92 6.76
N GLU A 73 -2.80 0.22 6.28
CA GLU A 73 -3.62 1.17 7.05
C GLU A 73 -5.07 0.72 7.11
N LYS A 74 -5.62 0.32 5.96
CA LYS A 74 -7.00 -0.16 5.85
C LYS A 74 -7.07 -1.41 4.99
N ALA A 75 -7.90 -2.36 5.40
CA ALA A 75 -8.19 -3.56 4.65
C ALA A 75 -9.70 -3.80 4.59
N GLY A 76 -10.15 -4.47 3.52
CA GLY A 76 -11.56 -4.81 3.38
C GLY A 76 -12.45 -3.64 2.96
N GLN A 77 -11.90 -2.51 2.55
CA GLN A 77 -12.63 -1.37 2.02
C GLN A 77 -12.94 -1.57 0.53
N THR A 78 -14.08 -1.06 0.07
CA THR A 78 -14.33 -0.96 -1.38
C THR A 78 -13.53 0.21 -1.94
N MET A 79 -13.38 0.27 -3.26
CA MET A 79 -12.74 1.42 -3.91
C MET A 79 -13.52 2.71 -3.66
N LYS A 80 -14.86 2.62 -3.62
CA LYS A 80 -15.73 3.74 -3.30
C LYS A 80 -15.50 4.25 -1.87
N ASP A 81 -15.44 3.34 -0.89
CA ASP A 81 -15.16 3.72 0.51
C ASP A 81 -13.81 4.43 0.65
N LEU A 82 -12.78 3.94 -0.08
CA LEU A 82 -11.47 4.59 -0.09
C LEU A 82 -11.51 5.96 -0.75
N GLN A 83 -12.28 6.11 -1.82
CA GLN A 83 -12.42 7.37 -2.53
C GLN A 83 -13.10 8.43 -1.65
N GLU A 84 -14.18 8.08 -0.98
CA GLU A 84 -14.97 9.00 -0.16
C GLU A 84 -14.27 9.33 1.18
N ASN A 85 -13.67 8.33 1.83
CA ASN A 85 -13.18 8.49 3.21
C ASN A 85 -11.66 8.67 3.32
N PHE A 86 -10.94 8.51 2.21
CA PHE A 86 -9.49 8.59 2.25
C PHE A 86 -8.89 9.41 1.11
N ILE A 87 -9.27 9.16 -0.15
CA ILE A 87 -8.70 9.87 -1.31
C ILE A 87 -9.18 11.32 -1.31
N ALA A 88 -10.45 11.56 -1.02
CA ALA A 88 -11.02 12.89 -0.93
C ALA A 88 -10.23 13.79 0.03
N GLY A 89 -10.16 15.05 -0.33
CA GLY A 89 -9.59 16.08 0.53
C GLY A 89 -10.54 16.44 1.69
N GLU A 90 -10.00 17.06 2.70
CA GLU A 90 -10.75 17.48 3.89
C GLU A 90 -10.38 18.91 4.27
N LYS A 91 -11.38 19.66 4.71
CA LYS A 91 -11.18 20.98 5.33
C LYS A 91 -11.45 20.87 6.82
N TYR A 92 -10.55 21.41 7.61
CA TYR A 92 -10.70 21.44 9.06
C TYR A 92 -10.20 22.78 9.62
N GLU A 93 -10.77 23.17 10.72
CA GLU A 93 -10.41 24.40 11.42
C GLU A 93 -9.56 24.07 12.65
N THR A 94 -8.52 24.87 12.86
CA THR A 94 -7.67 24.76 14.04
C THR A 94 -7.80 26.03 14.88
N SER A 95 -7.84 25.85 16.19
CA SER A 95 -7.96 26.97 17.15
C SER A 95 -6.83 28.00 17.07
N THR A 96 -5.67 27.60 16.56
CA THR A 96 -4.48 28.47 16.55
C THR A 96 -4.06 28.95 15.15
N ARG A 97 -4.51 28.29 14.08
CA ARG A 97 -4.03 28.55 12.70
C ARG A 97 -5.15 28.69 11.67
N GLY A 98 -6.41 28.76 12.10
CA GLY A 98 -7.58 28.92 11.23
C GLY A 98 -7.87 27.72 10.34
N GLU A 99 -8.58 27.95 9.23
CA GLU A 99 -8.97 26.92 8.27
C GLU A 99 -7.74 26.32 7.56
N ARG A 100 -7.72 25.01 7.49
CA ARG A 100 -6.71 24.23 6.78
C ARG A 100 -7.34 23.26 5.83
N THR A 101 -6.74 23.12 4.67
CA THR A 101 -7.17 22.18 3.65
C THR A 101 -6.15 21.06 3.52
N VAL A 102 -6.60 19.83 3.78
CA VAL A 102 -5.88 18.61 3.38
C VAL A 102 -6.27 18.33 1.94
N PRO A 103 -5.37 18.46 0.97
CA PRO A 103 -5.71 18.20 -0.42
C PRO A 103 -6.10 16.74 -0.65
N GLU A 104 -6.84 16.49 -1.72
CA GLU A 104 -7.12 15.13 -2.17
C GLU A 104 -5.83 14.39 -2.54
N ALA A 105 -5.84 13.07 -2.40
CA ALA A 105 -4.75 12.24 -2.87
C ALA A 105 -4.85 12.08 -4.39
N LYS A 106 -3.75 12.38 -5.09
CA LYS A 106 -3.69 12.34 -6.56
C LYS A 106 -3.08 11.01 -7.02
N PRO A 107 -3.70 10.31 -7.98
CA PRO A 107 -3.09 9.14 -8.60
C PRO A 107 -1.96 9.60 -9.54
N TYR A 108 -0.86 8.84 -9.59
CA TYR A 108 0.24 9.13 -10.51
C TYR A 108 0.73 7.91 -11.28
N ALA A 109 0.30 6.72 -10.90
CA ALA A 109 0.53 5.52 -11.67
C ALA A 109 -0.49 4.43 -11.29
N GLU A 110 -0.76 3.54 -12.24
CA GLU A 110 -1.50 2.31 -11.99
C GLU A 110 -0.93 1.14 -12.80
N GLY A 111 -1.26 -0.07 -12.39
CA GLY A 111 -0.78 -1.25 -13.06
C GLY A 111 -1.42 -2.53 -12.55
N VAL A 112 -0.80 -3.62 -12.91
CA VAL A 112 -1.15 -4.95 -12.43
C VAL A 112 -0.13 -5.42 -11.41
N TYR A 113 -0.56 -6.24 -10.47
CA TYR A 113 0.33 -6.86 -9.50
C TYR A 113 0.02 -8.33 -9.30
N ALA A 114 1.04 -9.05 -8.86
CA ALA A 114 0.91 -10.40 -8.35
C ALA A 114 1.67 -10.54 -7.02
N ILE A 115 1.12 -11.33 -6.11
CA ILE A 115 1.85 -11.77 -4.93
C ILE A 115 2.23 -13.22 -5.17
N THR A 116 3.52 -13.48 -5.23
CA THR A 116 4.09 -14.82 -5.43
C THR A 116 4.83 -15.24 -4.18
N SER A 117 4.75 -16.51 -3.84
CA SER A 117 5.45 -17.08 -2.68
C SER A 117 6.42 -18.15 -3.12
N THR A 118 7.62 -18.05 -2.63
CA THR A 118 8.66 -19.07 -2.76
C THR A 118 8.90 -19.74 -1.42
N LYS A 119 9.75 -20.76 -1.35
CA LYS A 119 10.15 -21.39 -0.07
C LYS A 119 10.82 -20.39 0.90
N ARG A 120 11.37 -19.27 0.40
CA ARG A 120 12.17 -18.34 1.19
C ARG A 120 11.44 -17.03 1.49
N ALA A 121 10.64 -16.53 0.56
CA ALA A 121 10.00 -15.22 0.69
C ALA A 121 8.75 -15.11 -0.20
N SER A 122 7.86 -14.21 0.18
CA SER A 122 6.78 -13.73 -0.69
C SER A 122 7.19 -12.42 -1.34
N HIS A 123 6.82 -12.25 -2.59
CA HIS A 123 7.14 -11.08 -3.39
C HIS A 123 5.87 -10.45 -3.92
N LEU A 124 5.75 -9.14 -3.80
CA LEU A 124 4.78 -8.35 -4.55
C LEU A 124 5.50 -7.82 -5.79
N ALA A 125 5.12 -8.32 -6.95
CA ALA A 125 5.63 -7.85 -8.23
C ALA A 125 4.56 -7.01 -8.92
N TYR A 126 4.97 -5.97 -9.65
CA TYR A 126 4.06 -5.12 -10.41
C TYR A 126 4.63 -4.76 -11.78
N ILE A 127 3.72 -4.42 -12.68
CA ILE A 127 4.01 -3.82 -13.98
C ILE A 127 3.04 -2.66 -14.13
N LEU A 128 3.54 -1.47 -14.44
CA LEU A 128 2.71 -0.30 -14.73
C LEU A 128 2.01 -0.46 -16.08
N THR A 129 0.79 0.01 -16.13
CA THR A 129 -0.03 0.11 -17.34
C THR A 129 -0.34 1.57 -17.67
N ILE A 130 -0.37 2.44 -16.66
CA ILE A 130 -0.50 3.88 -16.78
C ILE A 130 0.50 4.54 -15.81
N PRO A 131 1.33 5.46 -16.33
CA PRO A 131 1.53 5.80 -17.74
C PRO A 131 2.16 4.61 -18.50
N GLY A 132 1.94 4.55 -19.80
CA GLY A 132 2.57 3.53 -20.65
C GLY A 132 4.10 3.62 -20.68
N GLU A 133 4.63 4.86 -20.55
CA GLU A 133 6.04 5.14 -20.37
C GLU A 133 6.25 5.93 -19.08
N VAL A 134 7.30 5.60 -18.36
CA VAL A 134 7.68 6.29 -17.11
C VAL A 134 8.11 7.71 -17.47
N GLY A 135 7.48 8.68 -16.85
CA GLY A 135 7.77 10.09 -17.03
C GLY A 135 8.46 10.71 -15.81
N PRO A 136 8.76 12.02 -15.88
CA PRO A 136 9.48 12.75 -14.82
C PRO A 136 8.84 12.59 -13.44
N LEU A 137 7.51 12.58 -13.36
CA LEU A 137 6.79 12.44 -12.10
C LEU A 137 7.08 11.09 -11.43
N GLN A 138 7.04 10.00 -12.19
CA GLN A 138 7.33 8.67 -11.68
C GLN A 138 8.81 8.54 -11.27
N GLU A 139 9.72 9.12 -12.07
CA GLU A 139 11.14 9.16 -11.77
C GLU A 139 11.45 9.91 -10.48
N ASP A 140 10.80 11.04 -10.24
CA ASP A 140 10.92 11.79 -8.99
C ASP A 140 10.53 10.97 -7.76
N PHE A 141 9.54 10.09 -7.90
CA PHE A 141 9.16 9.14 -6.86
C PHE A 141 10.02 7.87 -6.83
N GLY A 142 10.93 7.69 -7.78
CA GLY A 142 11.73 6.47 -7.92
C GLY A 142 10.90 5.25 -8.35
N LEU A 143 9.77 5.49 -9.05
CA LEU A 143 8.89 4.43 -9.52
C LEU A 143 9.30 4.00 -10.93
N HIS A 144 9.62 2.72 -11.08
CA HIS A 144 9.98 2.12 -12.36
C HIS A 144 8.78 1.47 -13.05
N ALA A 145 8.85 1.25 -14.36
CA ALA A 145 7.79 0.60 -15.14
C ALA A 145 7.43 -0.80 -14.61
N ARG A 146 8.36 -1.45 -13.94
CA ARG A 146 8.16 -2.74 -13.26
C ARG A 146 9.06 -2.84 -12.05
N GLY A 147 8.59 -3.54 -11.04
CA GLY A 147 9.36 -3.75 -9.81
C GLY A 147 8.87 -4.94 -9.02
N SER A 148 9.65 -5.29 -8.03
CA SER A 148 9.28 -6.36 -7.09
C SER A 148 9.81 -6.02 -5.70
N TRP A 149 8.97 -6.23 -4.70
CA TRP A 149 9.32 -6.05 -3.29
C TRP A 149 9.13 -7.36 -2.53
N ILE A 150 10.05 -7.65 -1.61
CA ILE A 150 9.85 -8.74 -0.65
C ILE A 150 8.78 -8.29 0.34
N VAL A 151 7.74 -9.11 0.50
CA VAL A 151 6.64 -8.87 1.43
C VAL A 151 6.87 -9.72 2.67
N GLN A 152 6.96 -9.07 3.81
CA GLN A 152 6.95 -9.71 5.11
C GLN A 152 5.72 -9.25 5.87
N SER A 153 4.92 -10.19 6.34
CA SER A 153 3.82 -9.86 7.24
C SER A 153 4.26 -10.09 8.68
N LYS A 154 3.96 -9.13 9.53
CA LYS A 154 4.19 -9.21 10.96
C LYS A 154 2.86 -9.15 11.68
N ASN A 155 2.68 -10.03 12.65
CA ASN A 155 1.54 -9.90 13.56
C ASN A 155 1.79 -8.69 14.48
N PRO A 156 0.95 -7.65 14.43
CA PRO A 156 1.13 -6.44 15.23
C PRO A 156 0.97 -6.68 16.74
N LYS A 157 0.31 -7.77 17.14
CA LYS A 157 0.17 -8.16 18.55
C LYS A 157 1.52 -8.46 19.22
N TYR A 158 2.54 -8.79 18.44
CA TYR A 158 3.87 -9.03 18.98
C TYR A 158 4.76 -7.81 18.71
N PRO A 159 5.23 -7.14 19.77
CA PRO A 159 6.08 -5.97 19.63
C PRO A 159 7.34 -6.33 18.84
N GLY A 160 7.66 -5.51 17.88
CA GLY A 160 8.89 -5.58 17.13
C GLY A 160 9.90 -4.53 17.59
N PRO A 161 11.02 -4.45 16.89
CA PRO A 161 11.96 -3.36 17.13
C PRO A 161 11.23 -2.01 17.04
N SER A 162 11.67 -1.02 17.83
CA SER A 162 11.02 0.29 17.93
C SER A 162 10.83 0.99 16.57
N PHE A 163 11.75 0.79 15.63
CA PHE A 163 11.66 1.34 14.28
C PHE A 163 10.58 0.70 13.39
N ALA A 164 10.03 -0.44 13.81
CA ALA A 164 8.99 -1.17 13.09
C ALA A 164 7.65 -1.20 13.85
N GLN A 165 7.47 -0.29 14.81
CA GLN A 165 6.20 -0.13 15.53
C GLN A 165 5.31 0.85 14.78
N LEU A 166 4.03 0.54 14.77
CA LEU A 166 3.02 1.45 14.25
C LEU A 166 2.77 2.57 15.27
N PRO A 167 2.50 3.82 14.83
CA PRO A 167 2.18 4.91 15.74
C PRO A 167 0.83 4.75 16.44
N LYS A 168 -0.04 3.89 15.92
CA LYS A 168 -1.32 3.48 16.50
C LYS A 168 -1.51 1.99 16.32
N ASP A 169 -2.26 1.38 17.21
CA ASP A 169 -2.70 0.01 17.03
C ASP A 169 -3.56 -0.10 15.77
N PRO A 170 -3.33 -1.12 14.93
CA PRO A 170 -4.10 -1.27 13.72
C PRO A 170 -5.55 -1.66 14.03
N GLU A 171 -6.48 -1.01 13.38
CA GLU A 171 -7.90 -1.35 13.45
C GLU A 171 -8.19 -2.52 12.50
N TYR A 172 -8.61 -3.63 13.04
CA TYR A 172 -9.04 -4.81 12.28
C TYR A 172 -10.56 -4.93 12.30
N PRO A 173 -11.19 -5.34 11.18
CA PRO A 173 -12.55 -5.82 11.21
C PRO A 173 -12.69 -6.98 12.23
N GLU A 174 -13.75 -7.01 13.02
CA GLU A 174 -13.98 -8.01 14.10
C GLU A 174 -13.74 -9.46 13.66
N ARG A 175 -14.12 -9.79 12.43
CA ARG A 175 -13.89 -11.13 11.84
C ARG A 175 -12.40 -11.53 11.79
N PHE A 176 -11.47 -10.59 11.79
CA PHE A 176 -10.03 -10.88 11.82
C PHE A 176 -9.48 -10.88 13.24
N ALA A 177 -10.10 -10.19 14.18
CA ALA A 177 -9.73 -10.23 15.58
C ALA A 177 -9.86 -11.65 16.15
N THR A 178 -10.89 -12.37 15.74
CA THR A 178 -11.13 -13.77 16.15
C THR A 178 -10.14 -14.74 15.50
N THR A 179 -9.76 -14.49 14.23
CA THR A 179 -8.82 -15.34 13.48
C THR A 179 -7.37 -15.19 13.95
N LEU A 180 -7.01 -14.03 14.49
CA LEU A 180 -5.68 -13.76 15.07
C LEU A 180 -5.48 -14.41 16.44
N SER A 181 -6.52 -15.00 17.01
CA SER A 181 -6.47 -15.78 18.26
C SER A 181 -6.03 -17.23 18.09
N ILE A 182 -5.59 -17.64 16.88
CA ILE A 182 -5.05 -18.98 16.65
C ILE A 182 -3.76 -19.13 17.45
N PRO A 183 -3.64 -20.18 18.31
CA PRO A 183 -2.44 -20.42 19.07
C PRO A 183 -1.25 -20.57 18.14
N SER A 184 -0.13 -20.00 18.52
CA SER A 184 1.15 -20.15 17.86
C SER A 184 1.39 -21.60 17.46
N VAL A 185 1.48 -21.87 16.16
CA VAL A 185 2.05 -23.13 15.68
C VAL A 185 3.50 -23.13 16.13
N VAL A 186 3.77 -23.91 17.17
CA VAL A 186 5.12 -24.22 17.65
C VAL A 186 5.89 -24.79 16.45
N PRO A 187 7.03 -24.25 16.05
CA PRO A 187 7.86 -24.89 15.04
C PRO A 187 8.26 -26.28 15.57
N ARG A 188 7.87 -27.33 14.85
CA ARG A 188 8.45 -28.66 15.10
C ARG A 188 9.95 -28.58 14.86
N PRO A 189 10.79 -29.07 15.79
CA PRO A 189 12.20 -29.18 15.53
C PRO A 189 12.41 -30.10 14.33
N MET A 190 13.23 -29.67 13.39
CA MET A 190 13.74 -30.52 12.30
C MET A 190 14.69 -31.55 12.91
N THR A 191 14.18 -32.68 13.32
CA THR A 191 14.96 -33.92 13.49
C THR A 191 14.41 -34.91 12.50
N ASP A 192 15.36 -35.53 11.75
CA ASP A 192 15.20 -36.61 10.82
C ASP A 192 15.04 -36.28 9.32
N PHE A 193 16.19 -35.96 8.72
CA PHE A 193 16.57 -36.48 7.42
C PHE A 193 18.04 -36.94 7.50
N ALA A 194 18.22 -38.12 8.08
CA ALA A 194 19.37 -38.98 7.85
C ALA A 194 18.80 -40.31 7.36
N ARG A 195 18.82 -40.51 6.04
CA ARG A 195 19.14 -41.75 5.29
C ARG A 195 18.86 -41.53 3.81
#